data_941435948bcdb01886fb0eee39580e0e
#
_entry.id   941435948bcdb01886fb0eee39580e0e
#
_cell.length_a   1.000
_cell.length_b   1.000
_cell.length_c   1.000
_cell.angle_alpha   90.00
_cell.angle_beta   90.00
_cell.angle_gamma   90.00
#
_symmetry.space_group_name_H-M   'P 1'
#
loop_
_entity.id
_entity.type
_entity.pdbx_description
1 polymer ?
#
loop_
_entity_poly.entity_id
_entity_poly.type
_entity_poly.pdbx_seq_one_letter_code
_entity_poly.pdbx_strand_id
1 'polypeptide(L)'
;MRKLLLLLFTLIPAVVWAQRYDLSGRVLVKGTDKPIAQAVVELPQAGLWAVADGDGNFTVKGVPKGATRFVVSCLGYATTETELDVRAGMGRIVLYAPEDNLKLESVVVTAKEAPNAMATSRTIGGNAIDHLQMVNASDISSLLPGGKTINPDLTKDNVFSLRSGGSAAGNASFGTAVEVDGVRISTNASLGEMSGASTRNIASTNIESVEVVTGVPSAEYGDISSGVVKISTRKGKTPYTLVLSTNPRTKQISASKGFDLGTDRGVLNSSVEYTRAMKNPTSPYSSYSRTGIALNYQNTFAKVLRFNFGVTANIGGMNTEDDPDAQVGEWEKVRDNALRANTSLKWLLNKPWITCVDFDASLSYADKLARRHTYQSSATETPAVHAESEGYYIAEMLPATFYTTRNIDSKQLDYAANLKATWVRSWGDVHSNAKIGASWRANGNVGEGEYYAAPPLAPDGYRPRPYTDIPYMHNLAAYLEETLTVPLGTTSLQLMAGVRAKRPLSRIRSMRIRRVFRRA
;
A
#
# COMPACT_ATOMS: atom_id res chain seq x y z
N MET A 1 28.24 25.89 6.11
CA MET A 1 28.08 24.47 5.77
C MET A 1 29.14 23.56 6.42
N ARG A 2 30.46 23.84 6.33
CA ARG A 2 31.51 23.01 6.98
C ARG A 2 31.39 22.87 8.52
N LYS A 3 30.97 23.91 9.22
CA LYS A 3 30.76 23.89 10.69
C LYS A 3 29.51 23.10 11.12
N LEU A 4 28.49 23.03 10.28
CA LEU A 4 27.26 22.24 10.52
C LEU A 4 27.52 20.73 10.33
N LEU A 5 28.37 20.39 9.37
CA LEU A 5 28.84 19.00 9.14
C LEU A 5 29.72 18.49 10.28
N LEU A 6 30.56 19.36 10.85
CA LEU A 6 31.37 19.04 12.04
C LEU A 6 30.52 18.84 13.30
N LEU A 7 29.44 19.61 13.48
CA LEU A 7 28.52 19.43 14.58
C LEU A 7 27.72 18.12 14.47
N LEU A 8 27.41 17.69 13.23
CA LEU A 8 26.75 16.42 12.97
C LEU A 8 27.69 15.22 13.23
N PHE A 9 29.00 15.41 13.03
CA PHE A 9 30.02 14.38 13.29
C PHE A 9 30.40 14.25 14.77
N THR A 10 30.24 15.28 15.57
CA THR A 10 30.48 15.23 17.02
C THR A 10 29.35 14.60 17.80
N LEU A 11 28.19 14.35 17.16
CA LEU A 11 27.06 13.58 17.70
C LEU A 11 27.21 12.06 17.53
N ILE A 12 28.38 11.58 16.99
CA ILE A 12 28.69 10.15 17.02
C ILE A 12 29.15 9.84 18.46
N PRO A 13 28.28 9.25 19.30
CA PRO A 13 28.65 9.02 20.69
C PRO A 13 29.78 7.99 20.77
N ALA A 14 30.74 8.28 21.63
CA ALA A 14 31.79 7.36 22.00
C ALA A 14 31.22 5.97 22.30
N VAL A 15 31.89 4.93 21.86
CA VAL A 15 31.50 3.52 22.03
C VAL A 15 31.40 3.20 23.53
N VAL A 16 30.23 3.42 24.11
CA VAL A 16 29.90 2.90 25.45
C VAL A 16 29.34 1.49 25.23
N TRP A 17 29.88 0.52 25.90
CA TRP A 17 29.45 -0.88 25.84
C TRP A 17 28.03 -0.98 26.43
N ALA A 18 27.01 -1.07 25.59
CA ALA A 18 25.63 -1.30 26.02
C ALA A 18 25.53 -2.73 26.57
N GLN A 19 24.96 -2.87 27.76
CA GLN A 19 24.66 -4.19 28.33
C GLN A 19 23.58 -4.86 27.49
N ARG A 20 23.94 -5.96 26.84
CA ARG A 20 23.03 -6.80 26.05
C ARG A 20 22.96 -8.17 26.69
N TYR A 21 21.77 -8.73 26.72
CA TYR A 21 21.51 -10.04 27.31
C TYR A 21 21.00 -11.01 26.26
N ASP A 22 21.45 -12.25 26.33
CA ASP A 22 20.85 -13.32 25.57
C ASP A 22 19.67 -13.85 26.37
N LEU A 23 18.47 -13.72 25.83
CA LEU A 23 17.24 -14.11 26.48
C LEU A 23 16.69 -15.38 25.84
N SER A 24 16.55 -16.42 26.64
CA SER A 24 15.96 -17.69 26.22
C SER A 24 14.54 -17.83 26.75
N GLY A 25 13.67 -18.46 25.97
CA GLY A 25 12.29 -18.66 26.36
C GLY A 25 11.62 -19.80 25.64
N ARG A 26 10.32 -19.91 25.86
CA ARG A 26 9.45 -20.89 25.20
C ARG A 26 8.15 -20.24 24.77
N VAL A 27 7.67 -20.59 23.58
CA VAL A 27 6.36 -20.14 23.08
C VAL A 27 5.36 -21.29 23.25
N LEU A 28 4.27 -21.01 23.94
CA LEU A 28 3.23 -22.00 24.25
C LEU A 28 1.85 -21.51 23.78
N VAL A 29 0.97 -22.47 23.54
CA VAL A 29 -0.44 -22.19 23.27
C VAL A 29 -1.14 -21.76 24.54
N LYS A 30 -1.82 -20.62 24.52
CA LYS A 30 -2.58 -20.13 25.67
C LYS A 30 -3.72 -21.09 26.02
N GLY A 31 -3.68 -21.64 27.24
CA GLY A 31 -4.71 -22.52 27.78
C GLY A 31 -4.45 -24.02 27.60
N THR A 32 -3.52 -24.43 26.77
CA THR A 32 -3.17 -25.88 26.60
C THR A 32 -1.71 -26.17 26.88
N ASP A 33 -0.87 -25.14 27.03
CA ASP A 33 0.58 -25.21 27.25
C ASP A 33 1.35 -26.07 26.23
N LYS A 34 0.74 -26.34 25.09
CA LYS A 34 1.40 -27.03 23.97
C LYS A 34 2.46 -26.13 23.36
N PRO A 35 3.64 -26.65 22.99
CA PRO A 35 4.67 -25.86 22.34
C PRO A 35 4.24 -25.43 20.94
N ILE A 36 4.59 -24.19 20.58
CA ILE A 36 4.37 -23.65 19.25
C ILE A 36 5.69 -23.67 18.49
N ALA A 37 5.84 -24.62 17.60
CA ALA A 37 6.99 -24.71 16.71
C ALA A 37 6.98 -23.58 15.67
N GLN A 38 8.18 -23.11 15.30
CA GLN A 38 8.39 -22.06 14.28
C GLN A 38 7.70 -20.72 14.57
N ALA A 39 7.30 -20.48 15.82
CA ALA A 39 6.85 -19.16 16.23
C ALA A 39 7.98 -18.14 16.07
N VAL A 40 7.67 -17.00 15.50
CA VAL A 40 8.59 -15.89 15.40
C VAL A 40 8.38 -14.97 16.59
N VAL A 41 9.42 -14.81 17.39
CA VAL A 41 9.47 -13.86 18.49
C VAL A 41 10.24 -12.64 18.03
N GLU A 42 9.56 -11.53 17.87
CA GLU A 42 10.13 -10.27 17.37
C GLU A 42 10.17 -9.20 18.46
N LEU A 43 11.24 -8.44 18.49
CA LEU A 43 11.41 -7.25 19.31
C LEU A 43 11.47 -6.03 18.37
N PRO A 44 10.34 -5.44 18.01
CA PRO A 44 10.28 -4.41 16.96
C PRO A 44 11.13 -3.19 17.28
N GLN A 45 11.21 -2.80 18.54
CA GLN A 45 12.01 -1.65 18.99
C GLN A 45 13.52 -1.89 18.83
N ALA A 46 13.95 -3.14 19.03
CA ALA A 46 15.35 -3.54 18.91
C ALA A 46 15.71 -4.07 17.50
N GLY A 47 14.74 -4.26 16.62
CA GLY A 47 14.95 -4.87 15.30
C GLY A 47 15.46 -6.31 15.35
N LEU A 48 15.27 -6.99 16.50
CA LEU A 48 15.74 -8.34 16.74
C LEU A 48 14.59 -9.34 16.61
N TRP A 49 14.89 -10.58 16.23
CA TRP A 49 13.94 -11.67 16.28
C TRP A 49 14.64 -13.02 16.49
N ALA A 50 13.85 -13.99 16.91
CA ALA A 50 14.24 -15.40 16.95
C ALA A 50 13.09 -16.27 16.44
N VAL A 51 13.40 -17.46 15.96
CA VAL A 51 12.42 -18.46 15.54
C VAL A 51 12.49 -19.64 16.50
N ALA A 52 11.35 -20.01 17.05
CA ALA A 52 11.23 -21.14 17.98
C ALA A 52 11.54 -22.47 17.27
N ASP A 53 12.13 -23.41 17.98
CA ASP A 53 12.36 -24.77 17.52
C ASP A 53 11.08 -25.66 17.58
N GLY A 54 11.21 -26.95 17.33
CA GLY A 54 10.09 -27.91 17.38
C GLY A 54 9.41 -28.01 18.74
N ASP A 55 10.13 -27.74 19.81
CA ASP A 55 9.65 -27.75 21.20
C ASP A 55 9.23 -26.35 21.70
N GLY A 56 9.16 -25.38 20.79
CA GLY A 56 8.78 -24.01 21.08
C GLY A 56 9.87 -23.17 21.74
N ASN A 57 11.10 -23.68 21.93
CA ASN A 57 12.17 -22.91 22.56
C ASN A 57 12.78 -21.91 21.58
N PHE A 58 13.11 -20.73 22.09
CA PHE A 58 13.76 -19.68 21.31
C PHE A 58 14.87 -19.01 22.13
N THR A 59 15.79 -18.37 21.43
CA THR A 59 16.82 -17.52 22.04
C THR A 59 17.01 -16.28 21.20
N VAL A 60 16.74 -15.11 21.78
CA VAL A 60 17.04 -13.81 21.19
C VAL A 60 18.35 -13.32 21.75
N LYS A 61 19.33 -13.09 20.89
CA LYS A 61 20.66 -12.60 21.29
C LYS A 61 20.71 -11.08 21.26
N GLY A 62 21.37 -10.51 22.28
CA GLY A 62 21.65 -9.08 22.30
C GLY A 62 20.44 -8.20 22.62
N VAL A 63 19.52 -8.69 23.44
CA VAL A 63 18.36 -7.92 23.90
C VAL A 63 18.80 -6.78 24.81
N PRO A 64 18.35 -5.54 24.58
CA PRO A 64 18.67 -4.42 25.45
C PRO A 64 18.00 -4.56 26.83
N LYS A 65 18.62 -4.00 27.85
CA LYS A 65 18.05 -3.89 29.20
C LYS A 65 16.85 -2.95 29.21
N GLY A 66 15.83 -3.25 30.03
CA GLY A 66 14.65 -2.40 30.25
C GLY A 66 13.37 -2.93 29.63
N ALA A 67 12.32 -2.11 29.66
CA ALA A 67 11.00 -2.46 29.13
C ALA A 67 11.10 -2.75 27.62
N THR A 68 10.87 -4.00 27.26
CA THR A 68 11.00 -4.48 25.88
C THR A 68 9.70 -5.16 25.46
N ARG A 69 9.19 -4.75 24.31
CA ARG A 69 7.98 -5.33 23.71
C ARG A 69 8.35 -6.53 22.87
N PHE A 70 7.77 -7.66 23.21
CA PHE A 70 7.85 -8.92 22.45
C PHE A 70 6.59 -9.11 21.64
N VAL A 71 6.72 -9.36 20.38
CA VAL A 71 5.63 -9.72 19.47
C VAL A 71 5.83 -11.16 19.05
N VAL A 72 4.88 -12.01 19.38
CA VAL A 72 4.88 -13.41 18.98
C VAL A 72 3.92 -13.57 17.81
N SER A 73 4.43 -14.06 16.70
CA SER A 73 3.64 -14.38 15.52
C SER A 73 3.91 -15.82 15.09
N CYS A 74 2.86 -16.58 14.88
CA CYS A 74 2.93 -17.94 14.34
C CYS A 74 1.68 -18.21 13.51
N LEU A 75 1.84 -19.05 12.51
CA LEU A 75 0.75 -19.44 11.60
C LEU A 75 -0.29 -20.30 12.31
N GLY A 76 -1.54 -19.87 12.27
CA GLY A 76 -2.65 -20.53 12.97
C GLY A 76 -2.82 -20.09 14.43
N TYR A 77 -2.11 -19.03 14.84
CA TYR A 77 -2.20 -18.41 16.15
C TYR A 77 -2.35 -16.90 16.02
N ALA A 78 -3.13 -16.30 16.90
CA ALA A 78 -3.26 -14.85 16.91
C ALA A 78 -1.94 -14.20 17.36
N THR A 79 -1.52 -13.17 16.67
CA THR A 79 -0.34 -12.38 17.04
C THR A 79 -0.53 -11.79 18.43
N THR A 80 0.41 -12.07 19.33
CA THR A 80 0.35 -11.61 20.72
C THR A 80 1.51 -10.69 21.02
N GLU A 81 1.22 -9.63 21.77
CA GLU A 81 2.19 -8.67 22.24
C GLU A 81 2.33 -8.77 23.76
N THR A 82 3.55 -8.82 24.24
CA THR A 82 3.86 -8.88 25.68
C THR A 82 5.01 -7.92 25.96
N GLU A 83 4.87 -7.09 26.96
CA GLU A 83 5.93 -6.19 27.43
C GLU A 83 6.59 -6.79 28.67
N LEU A 84 7.92 -6.92 28.63
CA LEU A 84 8.72 -7.48 29.73
C LEU A 84 9.88 -6.54 30.03
N ASP A 85 10.16 -6.36 31.31
CA ASP A 85 11.33 -5.60 31.76
C ASP A 85 12.57 -6.52 31.83
N VAL A 86 13.43 -6.41 30.83
CA VAL A 86 14.61 -7.26 30.67
C VAL A 86 15.71 -6.84 31.62
N ARG A 87 16.17 -7.77 32.48
CA ARG A 87 17.20 -7.54 33.50
C ARG A 87 18.29 -8.61 33.42
N ALA A 88 19.44 -8.30 33.98
CA ALA A 88 20.52 -9.29 34.12
C ALA A 88 20.06 -10.50 34.95
N GLY A 89 20.42 -11.71 34.48
CA GLY A 89 20.08 -12.94 35.16
C GLY A 89 18.62 -13.36 35.07
N MET A 90 17.85 -12.78 34.13
CA MET A 90 16.48 -13.18 33.87
C MET A 90 16.45 -14.63 33.39
N GLY A 91 15.66 -15.46 34.08
CA GLY A 91 15.48 -16.87 33.70
C GLY A 91 14.76 -17.05 32.37
N ARG A 92 14.43 -18.29 32.04
CA ARG A 92 13.62 -18.60 30.86
C ARG A 92 12.26 -17.91 30.92
N ILE A 93 11.90 -17.18 29.87
CA ILE A 93 10.58 -16.55 29.76
C ILE A 93 9.61 -17.48 29.01
N VAL A 94 8.32 -17.35 29.33
CA VAL A 94 7.26 -18.05 28.63
C VAL A 94 6.37 -17.02 27.95
N LEU A 95 6.19 -17.17 26.65
CA LEU A 95 5.30 -16.34 25.85
C LEU A 95 4.12 -17.18 25.38
N TYR A 96 2.92 -16.63 25.43
CA TYR A 96 1.71 -17.33 25.07
C TYR A 96 1.10 -16.73 23.80
N ALA A 97 0.69 -17.58 22.86
CA ALA A 97 -0.13 -17.18 21.75
C ALA A 97 -1.42 -18.05 21.72
N PRO A 98 -2.61 -17.43 21.68
CA PRO A 98 -3.86 -18.16 21.55
C PRO A 98 -3.99 -18.74 20.14
N GLU A 99 -4.61 -19.91 20.00
CA GLU A 99 -5.01 -20.42 18.69
C GLU A 99 -5.96 -19.40 18.02
N ASP A 100 -5.70 -19.12 16.75
CA ASP A 100 -6.58 -18.27 15.95
C ASP A 100 -7.81 -19.10 15.52
N ASN A 101 -8.61 -19.46 16.52
CA ASN A 101 -9.91 -20.04 16.28
C ASN A 101 -10.85 -18.89 15.92
N LEU A 102 -11.46 -18.95 14.75
CA LEU A 102 -12.59 -18.13 14.29
C LEU A 102 -13.81 -18.22 15.25
N LYS A 103 -13.60 -18.10 16.55
CA LYS A 103 -14.69 -17.92 17.50
C LYS A 103 -15.10 -16.46 17.47
N LEU A 104 -16.37 -16.24 17.18
CA LEU A 104 -17.08 -14.98 17.38
C LEU A 104 -17.07 -14.59 18.88
N GLU A 105 -15.90 -14.25 19.42
CA GLU A 105 -15.85 -13.56 20.69
C GLU A 105 -16.28 -12.12 20.48
N SER A 106 -16.96 -11.54 21.46
CA SER A 106 -17.43 -10.16 21.43
C SER A 106 -16.28 -9.24 21.01
N VAL A 107 -16.41 -8.67 19.81
CA VAL A 107 -15.36 -7.87 19.22
C VAL A 107 -15.33 -6.51 19.88
N VAL A 108 -14.33 -6.29 20.68
CA VAL A 108 -13.93 -4.94 21.03
C VAL A 108 -13.17 -4.36 19.84
N VAL A 109 -13.79 -3.46 19.10
CA VAL A 109 -13.16 -2.70 18.01
C VAL A 109 -12.10 -1.79 18.63
N THR A 110 -10.90 -2.30 18.78
CA THR A 110 -9.76 -1.50 19.25
C THR A 110 -8.91 -1.08 18.06
N ALA A 111 -9.05 0.17 17.65
CA ALA A 111 -7.96 0.84 16.95
C ALA A 111 -6.83 1.02 17.99
N LYS A 112 -5.79 0.18 17.94
CA LYS A 112 -4.65 0.31 18.84
C LYS A 112 -3.79 1.48 18.34
N GLU A 113 -3.69 2.52 19.12
CA GLU A 113 -2.62 3.51 18.95
C GLU A 113 -1.30 2.81 19.29
N ALA A 114 -0.29 2.99 18.43
CA ALA A 114 1.04 2.53 18.76
C ALA A 114 1.56 3.42 19.91
N PRO A 115 1.68 2.91 21.14
CA PRO A 115 2.26 3.68 22.20
C PRO A 115 3.70 4.01 21.80
N ASN A 116 4.09 5.28 21.92
CA ASN A 116 5.44 5.77 21.67
C ASN A 116 5.86 5.94 20.20
N ALA A 117 4.94 6.16 19.26
CA ALA A 117 5.31 6.61 17.92
C ALA A 117 5.16 8.14 17.81
N MET A 118 6.16 8.84 17.28
CA MET A 118 6.07 10.29 16.99
C MET A 118 5.02 10.60 15.92
N ALA A 119 4.74 9.65 15.04
CA ALA A 119 3.59 9.68 14.14
C ALA A 119 2.40 9.01 14.86
N THR A 120 1.24 9.63 14.83
CA THR A 120 0.01 9.00 15.29
C THR A 120 -0.31 7.87 14.33
N SER A 121 -0.02 6.64 14.73
CA SER A 121 -0.32 5.44 13.96
C SER A 121 -1.50 4.72 14.61
N ARG A 122 -2.47 4.33 13.79
CA ARG A 122 -3.62 3.53 14.20
C ARG A 122 -3.70 2.29 13.34
N THR A 123 -3.68 1.14 13.99
CA THR A 123 -3.85 -0.14 13.32
C THR A 123 -5.25 -0.68 13.57
N ILE A 124 -5.96 -0.98 12.50
CA ILE A 124 -7.28 -1.60 12.47
C ILE A 124 -7.06 -3.05 12.05
N GLY A 125 -7.33 -3.98 12.95
CA GLY A 125 -7.10 -5.41 12.71
C GLY A 125 -8.28 -6.09 12.01
N GLY A 126 -8.07 -7.35 11.59
CA GLY A 126 -9.00 -8.16 10.81
C GLY A 126 -10.39 -8.28 11.44
N ASN A 127 -10.46 -8.48 12.75
CA ASN A 127 -11.75 -8.60 13.45
C ASN A 127 -12.62 -7.33 13.29
N ALA A 128 -12.03 -6.14 13.39
CA ALA A 128 -12.75 -4.89 13.18
C ALA A 128 -13.17 -4.71 11.72
N ILE A 129 -12.32 -5.18 10.80
CA ILE A 129 -12.56 -5.16 9.36
C ILE A 129 -13.71 -6.09 8.99
N ASP A 130 -13.73 -7.30 9.53
CA ASP A 130 -14.80 -8.28 9.29
C ASP A 130 -16.15 -7.79 9.83
N HIS A 131 -16.17 -7.07 10.97
CA HIS A 131 -17.40 -6.45 11.50
C HIS A 131 -17.90 -5.27 10.69
N LEU A 132 -17.01 -4.50 10.08
CA LEU A 132 -17.38 -3.37 9.24
C LEU A 132 -18.03 -3.82 7.92
N GLN A 133 -17.89 -5.09 7.54
CA GLN A 133 -18.40 -5.65 6.28
C GLN A 133 -18.01 -4.79 5.07
N MET A 134 -16.74 -4.44 5.00
CA MET A 134 -16.22 -3.54 3.97
C MET A 134 -16.45 -4.08 2.57
N VAL A 135 -16.84 -3.18 1.69
CA VAL A 135 -16.87 -3.41 0.24
C VAL A 135 -15.60 -2.89 -0.42
N ASN A 136 -15.04 -1.83 0.15
CA ASN A 136 -13.84 -1.18 -0.33
C ASN A 136 -12.89 -0.86 0.84
N ALA A 137 -11.59 -0.85 0.58
CA ALA A 137 -10.60 -0.49 1.60
C ALA A 137 -10.77 0.94 2.15
N SER A 138 -11.34 1.87 1.38
CA SER A 138 -11.62 3.24 1.84
C SER A 138 -12.70 3.32 2.92
N ASP A 139 -13.53 2.28 3.08
CA ASP A 139 -14.60 2.25 4.10
C ASP A 139 -14.05 2.30 5.53
N ILE A 140 -12.77 1.91 5.69
CA ILE A 140 -12.03 2.02 6.95
C ILE A 140 -11.96 3.46 7.46
N SER A 141 -12.04 4.45 6.57
CA SER A 141 -12.06 5.86 6.97
C SER A 141 -13.15 6.17 7.98
N SER A 142 -14.27 5.41 7.99
CA SER A 142 -15.36 5.55 8.95
C SER A 142 -14.96 5.22 10.39
N LEU A 143 -13.93 4.40 10.59
CA LEU A 143 -13.38 4.03 11.91
C LEU A 143 -12.33 5.03 12.42
N LEU A 144 -11.96 6.01 11.61
CA LEU A 144 -11.01 7.04 12.00
C LEU A 144 -11.72 8.21 12.67
N PRO A 145 -11.05 8.94 13.59
CA PRO A 145 -11.63 10.14 14.20
C PRO A 145 -12.02 11.18 13.15
N GLY A 146 -13.26 11.64 13.20
CA GLY A 146 -13.83 12.53 12.21
C GLY A 146 -14.18 11.86 10.88
N GLY A 147 -14.06 10.56 10.79
CA GLY A 147 -14.48 9.77 9.64
C GLY A 147 -16.00 9.79 9.48
N LYS A 148 -16.44 9.81 8.23
CA LYS A 148 -17.87 9.74 7.88
C LYS A 148 -18.20 8.36 7.38
N THR A 149 -19.33 7.81 7.77
CA THR A 149 -19.87 6.61 7.13
C THR A 149 -20.30 6.98 5.72
N ILE A 150 -19.64 6.39 4.74
CA ILE A 150 -19.94 6.58 3.33
C ILE A 150 -20.63 5.30 2.85
N ASN A 151 -21.72 5.44 2.12
CA ASN A 151 -22.32 4.30 1.44
C ASN A 151 -21.38 3.90 0.29
N PRO A 152 -20.74 2.73 0.34
CA PRO A 152 -19.73 2.35 -0.64
C PRO A 152 -20.36 2.19 -2.02
N ASP A 153 -19.78 2.86 -3.00
CA ASP A 153 -20.18 2.80 -4.40
C ASP A 153 -18.95 2.48 -5.26
N LEU A 154 -18.82 1.21 -5.66
CA LEU A 154 -17.71 0.76 -6.50
C LEU A 154 -17.81 1.21 -7.95
N THR A 155 -18.93 1.81 -8.37
CA THR A 155 -19.04 2.40 -9.71
C THR A 155 -18.34 3.75 -9.84
N LYS A 156 -17.81 4.29 -8.71
CA LYS A 156 -17.00 5.50 -8.66
C LYS A 156 -15.58 5.18 -8.17
N ASP A 157 -14.65 6.08 -8.42
CA ASP A 157 -13.34 6.01 -7.82
C ASP A 157 -13.44 6.22 -6.30
N ASN A 158 -12.91 5.26 -5.55
CA ASN A 158 -12.86 5.31 -4.09
C ASN A 158 -11.45 5.68 -3.66
N VAL A 159 -11.27 6.92 -3.23
CA VAL A 159 -9.98 7.47 -2.83
C VAL A 159 -9.92 7.59 -1.32
N PHE A 160 -8.82 7.16 -0.75
CA PHE A 160 -8.56 7.36 0.67
C PHE A 160 -8.09 8.80 0.90
N SER A 161 -8.81 9.56 1.71
CA SER A 161 -8.46 10.94 2.03
C SER A 161 -8.30 11.11 3.54
N LEU A 162 -7.10 11.47 3.96
CA LEU A 162 -6.78 11.83 5.34
C LEU A 162 -6.58 13.35 5.41
N ARG A 163 -7.32 14.02 6.29
CA ARG A 163 -7.17 15.46 6.58
C ARG A 163 -7.17 16.36 5.34
N SER A 164 -7.97 16.03 4.34
CA SER A 164 -8.11 16.90 3.18
C SER A 164 -8.91 18.13 3.57
N GLY A 165 -8.26 19.26 3.66
CA GLY A 165 -8.97 20.54 3.51
C GLY A 165 -9.57 20.59 2.11
N GLY A 166 -10.86 20.71 2.01
CA GLY A 166 -11.74 20.66 0.86
C GLY A 166 -11.16 20.57 -0.56
N SER A 167 -11.90 20.07 -1.48
CA SER A 167 -11.53 19.70 -2.86
C SER A 167 -10.86 20.82 -3.70
N ALA A 168 -10.82 22.05 -3.23
CA ALA A 168 -10.22 23.18 -3.90
C ALA A 168 -8.74 23.42 -3.55
N ALA A 169 -8.18 22.72 -2.57
CA ALA A 169 -6.95 23.15 -1.93
C ALA A 169 -5.69 22.34 -2.24
N GLY A 170 -5.69 21.42 -3.20
CA GLY A 170 -4.45 20.71 -3.44
C GLY A 170 -4.50 19.62 -4.50
N ASN A 171 -3.35 19.36 -5.06
CA ASN A 171 -3.13 18.25 -5.95
C ASN A 171 -3.29 16.92 -5.18
N ALA A 172 -4.35 16.17 -5.44
CA ALA A 172 -4.62 14.88 -4.82
C ALA A 172 -3.46 13.86 -4.98
N SER A 173 -2.58 14.08 -5.95
CA SER A 173 -1.37 13.27 -6.15
C SER A 173 -0.38 13.32 -5.00
N PHE A 174 -0.37 14.41 -4.21
CA PHE A 174 0.50 14.60 -3.05
C PHE A 174 -0.22 14.40 -1.70
N GLY A 175 -1.47 13.97 -1.72
CA GLY A 175 -2.27 13.79 -0.52
C GLY A 175 -1.85 12.57 0.31
N THR A 176 -2.78 11.66 0.44
CA THR A 176 -2.60 10.41 1.18
C THR A 176 -1.93 9.36 0.31
N ALA A 177 -0.83 8.78 0.75
CA ALA A 177 -0.25 7.61 0.12
C ALA A 177 -0.98 6.34 0.57
N VAL A 178 -1.29 5.46 -0.38
CA VAL A 178 -1.85 4.13 -0.10
C VAL A 178 -0.84 3.08 -0.55
N GLU A 179 -0.53 2.16 0.33
CA GLU A 179 0.37 1.03 0.07
C GLU A 179 -0.36 -0.29 0.36
N VAL A 180 -0.21 -1.26 -0.53
CA VAL A 180 -0.70 -2.63 -0.33
C VAL A 180 0.51 -3.54 -0.30
N ASP A 181 0.76 -4.16 0.84
CA ASP A 181 1.94 -5.01 1.09
C ASP A 181 3.27 -4.34 0.70
N GLY A 182 3.40 -3.03 0.97
CA GLY A 182 4.57 -2.24 0.61
C GLY A 182 4.60 -1.75 -0.85
N VAL A 183 3.63 -2.13 -1.69
CA VAL A 183 3.46 -1.60 -3.05
C VAL A 183 2.65 -0.33 -2.99
N ARG A 184 3.25 0.80 -3.31
CA ARG A 184 2.53 2.07 -3.38
C ARG A 184 1.61 2.10 -4.60
N ILE A 185 0.35 2.45 -4.37
CA ILE A 185 -0.61 2.69 -5.45
C ILE A 185 -0.28 4.03 -6.11
N SER A 186 -0.30 4.05 -7.43
CA SER A 186 -0.07 5.28 -8.19
C SER A 186 -1.13 6.34 -7.87
N THR A 187 -0.68 7.56 -7.65
CA THR A 187 -1.53 8.75 -7.47
C THR A 187 -1.60 9.60 -8.74
N ASN A 188 -0.90 9.19 -9.79
CA ASN A 188 -0.93 9.90 -11.07
C ASN A 188 -2.29 9.77 -11.75
N ALA A 189 -2.68 10.77 -12.52
CA ALA A 189 -3.88 10.72 -13.32
C ALA A 189 -3.86 9.52 -14.26
N SER A 190 -4.90 8.67 -14.21
CA SER A 190 -5.00 7.48 -15.04
C SER A 190 -5.98 7.64 -16.20
N LEU A 191 -7.05 8.39 -15.99
CA LEU A 191 -8.11 8.59 -16.98
C LEU A 191 -8.40 10.09 -17.22
N GLY A 192 -7.36 10.93 -17.12
CA GLY A 192 -7.48 12.38 -17.29
C GLY A 192 -7.88 13.12 -16.01
N GLU A 193 -8.17 12.41 -14.93
CA GLU A 193 -8.56 12.99 -13.64
C GLU A 193 -7.47 12.77 -12.58
N MET A 194 -7.21 13.79 -11.77
CA MET A 194 -6.23 13.72 -10.66
C MET A 194 -6.96 13.41 -9.36
N SER A 195 -7.51 12.19 -9.25
CA SER A 195 -8.36 11.80 -8.12
C SER A 195 -7.59 11.20 -6.93
N GLY A 196 -6.29 10.99 -7.04
CA GLY A 196 -5.47 10.33 -6.01
C GLY A 196 -5.42 8.80 -6.17
N ALA A 197 -5.03 8.09 -5.10
CA ALA A 197 -4.91 6.63 -5.13
C ALA A 197 -6.28 5.96 -5.03
N SER A 198 -6.79 5.41 -6.12
CA SER A 198 -8.04 4.66 -6.11
C SER A 198 -7.85 3.29 -5.45
N THR A 199 -8.74 2.96 -4.50
CA THR A 199 -8.74 1.68 -3.78
C THR A 199 -9.75 0.69 -4.35
N ARG A 200 -10.48 1.06 -5.40
CA ARG A 200 -11.55 0.26 -6.03
C ARG A 200 -11.08 -1.14 -6.47
N ASN A 201 -9.85 -1.24 -6.93
CA ASN A 201 -9.26 -2.49 -7.39
C ASN A 201 -8.44 -3.22 -6.29
N ILE A 202 -8.82 -3.08 -5.01
CA ILE A 202 -8.26 -3.84 -3.89
C ILE A 202 -9.33 -4.79 -3.37
N ALA A 203 -9.00 -6.09 -3.34
CA ALA A 203 -9.86 -7.11 -2.78
C ALA A 203 -10.03 -6.89 -1.27
N SER A 204 -11.25 -6.59 -0.82
CA SER A 204 -11.53 -6.22 0.58
C SER A 204 -11.52 -7.42 1.53
N THR A 205 -11.93 -8.60 1.05
CA THR A 205 -11.99 -9.84 1.87
C THR A 205 -10.62 -10.41 2.21
N ASN A 206 -9.57 -10.00 1.50
CA ASN A 206 -8.20 -10.47 1.75
C ASN A 206 -7.38 -9.50 2.61
N ILE A 207 -8.00 -8.46 3.17
CA ILE A 207 -7.31 -7.51 4.05
C ILE A 207 -7.20 -8.11 5.46
N GLU A 208 -5.98 -8.15 6.00
CA GLU A 208 -5.69 -8.57 7.37
C GLU A 208 -5.71 -7.40 8.34
N SER A 209 -5.07 -6.29 7.94
CA SER A 209 -5.00 -5.09 8.76
C SER A 209 -4.78 -3.85 7.91
N VAL A 210 -5.17 -2.71 8.47
CA VAL A 210 -4.87 -1.41 7.89
C VAL A 210 -4.25 -0.52 8.95
N GLU A 211 -3.04 -0.06 8.66
CA GLU A 211 -2.33 0.93 9.48
C GLU A 211 -2.46 2.31 8.84
N VAL A 212 -2.97 3.26 9.60
CA VAL A 212 -3.09 4.66 9.17
C VAL A 212 -2.10 5.48 9.97
N VAL A 213 -1.09 6.02 9.26
CA VAL A 213 -0.05 6.85 9.83
C VAL A 213 -0.34 8.31 9.50
N THR A 214 -0.56 9.12 10.52
CA THR A 214 -0.78 10.56 10.41
C THR A 214 0.30 11.31 11.19
N GLY A 215 0.58 12.56 10.85
CA GLY A 215 1.64 13.36 11.47
C GLY A 215 2.91 13.38 10.63
N VAL A 216 4.07 13.44 11.29
CA VAL A 216 5.38 13.48 10.62
C VAL A 216 5.81 12.04 10.30
N PRO A 217 5.79 11.63 9.03
CA PRO A 217 6.22 10.28 8.67
C PRO A 217 7.75 10.17 8.78
N SER A 218 8.24 8.93 8.87
CA SER A 218 9.68 8.61 8.80
C SER A 218 10.30 9.21 7.53
N ALA A 219 11.59 9.56 7.58
CA ALA A 219 12.38 10.03 6.43
C ALA A 219 12.45 9.00 5.28
N GLU A 220 12.09 7.75 5.55
CA GLU A 220 11.90 6.70 4.55
C GLU A 220 10.83 7.07 3.51
N TYR A 221 9.81 7.81 3.93
CA TYR A 221 8.71 8.24 3.07
C TYR A 221 9.00 9.61 2.44
N GLY A 222 8.74 9.71 1.15
CA GLY A 222 8.81 10.97 0.41
C GLY A 222 7.52 11.23 -0.36
N ASP A 223 7.30 12.50 -0.71
CA ASP A 223 6.15 12.93 -1.51
C ASP A 223 4.79 12.64 -0.85
N ILE A 224 4.69 12.90 0.45
CA ILE A 224 3.49 12.68 1.26
C ILE A 224 3.21 13.94 2.07
N SER A 225 1.97 14.42 2.03
CA SER A 225 1.55 15.62 2.78
C SER A 225 0.56 15.31 3.90
N SER A 226 -0.30 14.30 3.73
CA SER A 226 -1.44 14.07 4.63
C SER A 226 -1.32 12.79 5.47
N GLY A 227 -0.46 11.86 5.07
CA GLY A 227 -0.23 10.60 5.77
C GLY A 227 -0.12 9.39 4.85
N VAL A 228 0.03 8.23 5.45
CA VAL A 228 0.18 6.94 4.75
C VAL A 228 -0.87 5.96 5.27
N VAL A 229 -1.54 5.28 4.35
CA VAL A 229 -2.40 4.14 4.64
C VAL A 229 -1.70 2.87 4.14
N LYS A 230 -1.35 1.99 5.06
CA LYS A 230 -0.72 0.71 4.74
C LYS A 230 -1.74 -0.40 4.90
N ILE A 231 -2.04 -1.08 3.82
CA ILE A 231 -2.93 -2.22 3.77
C ILE A 231 -2.08 -3.48 3.74
N SER A 232 -2.28 -4.35 4.71
CA SER A 232 -1.65 -5.67 4.75
C SER A 232 -2.67 -6.72 4.36
N THR A 233 -2.32 -7.57 3.39
CA THR A 233 -3.16 -8.70 3.01
C THR A 233 -2.93 -9.88 3.93
N ARG A 234 -3.90 -10.79 4.00
CA ARG A 234 -3.82 -12.01 4.82
C ARG A 234 -2.65 -12.87 4.36
N LYS A 235 -1.79 -13.21 5.30
CA LYS A 235 -0.57 -13.98 5.09
C LYS A 235 -0.54 -15.14 6.06
N GLY A 236 0.23 -16.16 5.70
CA GLY A 236 0.45 -17.25 6.62
C GLY A 236 -0.52 -18.42 6.45
N LYS A 237 -0.46 -19.38 7.40
CA LYS A 237 -1.32 -20.55 7.42
C LYS A 237 -2.71 -20.16 7.91
N THR A 238 -3.69 -20.32 7.06
CA THR A 238 -5.10 -20.08 7.41
C THR A 238 -5.95 -21.29 7.02
N PRO A 239 -7.06 -21.55 7.72
CA PRO A 239 -8.01 -22.59 7.31
C PRO A 239 -8.65 -22.25 5.97
N TYR A 240 -9.40 -23.17 5.40
CA TYR A 240 -10.29 -22.86 4.29
C TYR A 240 -11.32 -21.84 4.78
N THR A 241 -11.36 -20.70 4.13
CA THR A 241 -12.29 -19.64 4.46
C THR A 241 -13.10 -19.30 3.23
N LEU A 242 -14.43 -19.36 3.35
CA LEU A 242 -15.39 -18.92 2.34
C LEU A 242 -16.17 -17.74 2.92
N VAL A 243 -16.14 -16.61 2.23
CA VAL A 243 -16.89 -15.42 2.62
C VAL A 243 -17.92 -15.12 1.54
N LEU A 244 -19.17 -15.02 1.97
CA LEU A 244 -20.31 -14.59 1.15
C LEU A 244 -20.85 -13.31 1.77
N SER A 245 -20.82 -12.22 1.03
CA SER A 245 -21.36 -10.94 1.46
C SER A 245 -22.36 -10.43 0.44
N THR A 246 -23.52 -9.96 0.92
CA THR A 246 -24.53 -9.38 0.06
C THR A 246 -25.17 -8.19 0.74
N ASN A 247 -25.29 -7.12 0.00
CA ASN A 247 -26.11 -5.96 0.34
C ASN A 247 -26.90 -5.53 -0.92
N PRO A 248 -27.83 -4.60 -0.83
CA PRO A 248 -28.66 -4.22 -1.98
C PRO A 248 -27.86 -3.82 -3.23
N ARG A 249 -26.66 -3.26 -3.08
CA ARG A 249 -25.83 -2.77 -4.18
C ARG A 249 -24.68 -3.68 -4.55
N THR A 250 -24.18 -4.50 -3.62
CA THR A 250 -22.95 -5.28 -3.84
C THR A 250 -23.16 -6.72 -3.44
N LYS A 251 -22.66 -7.61 -4.29
CA LYS A 251 -22.55 -9.05 -4.04
C LYS A 251 -21.09 -9.45 -4.14
N GLN A 252 -20.60 -10.22 -3.17
CA GLN A 252 -19.21 -10.58 -3.05
C GLN A 252 -19.09 -12.03 -2.59
N ILE A 253 -18.20 -12.77 -3.22
CA ILE A 253 -17.83 -14.12 -2.85
C ILE A 253 -16.30 -14.22 -2.86
N SER A 254 -15.73 -14.81 -1.83
CA SER A 254 -14.31 -15.08 -1.80
C SER A 254 -13.99 -16.43 -1.16
N ALA A 255 -12.90 -17.02 -1.60
CA ALA A 255 -12.33 -18.22 -1.04
C ALA A 255 -10.85 -18.00 -0.80
N SER A 256 -10.35 -18.42 0.37
CA SER A 256 -8.94 -18.31 0.70
C SER A 256 -8.43 -19.51 1.50
N LYS A 257 -7.12 -19.77 1.38
CA LYS A 257 -6.41 -20.85 2.08
C LYS A 257 -4.94 -20.51 2.22
N GLY A 258 -4.41 -20.71 3.43
CA GLY A 258 -2.97 -20.72 3.71
C GLY A 258 -2.45 -22.16 3.82
N PHE A 259 -1.54 -22.54 2.94
CA PHE A 259 -0.93 -23.85 2.87
C PHE A 259 0.41 -23.84 3.59
N ASP A 260 0.55 -24.71 4.57
CA ASP A 260 1.85 -25.02 5.16
C ASP A 260 2.57 -26.02 4.23
N LEU A 261 3.68 -25.60 3.65
CA LEU A 261 4.46 -26.44 2.73
C LEU A 261 5.41 -27.42 3.45
N GLY A 262 5.38 -27.38 4.78
CA GLY A 262 6.19 -28.23 5.63
C GLY A 262 7.44 -27.53 6.18
N THR A 263 8.21 -28.24 6.99
CA THR A 263 9.41 -27.73 7.66
C THR A 263 10.39 -27.15 6.65
N ASP A 264 10.82 -25.93 6.88
CA ASP A 264 11.78 -25.14 6.07
C ASP A 264 11.32 -24.75 4.64
N ARG A 265 10.09 -25.11 4.23
CA ARG A 265 9.56 -24.76 2.90
C ARG A 265 8.66 -23.53 2.91
N GLY A 266 8.33 -23.03 4.11
CA GLY A 266 7.51 -21.84 4.28
C GLY A 266 6.03 -22.07 4.08
N VAL A 267 5.30 -21.00 3.81
CA VAL A 267 3.85 -20.96 3.72
C VAL A 267 3.41 -20.22 2.47
N LEU A 268 2.44 -20.78 1.79
CA LEU A 268 1.77 -20.18 0.64
C LEU A 268 0.32 -19.85 1.00
N ASN A 269 -0.04 -18.59 0.97
CA ASN A 269 -1.43 -18.16 1.07
C ASN A 269 -1.98 -17.82 -0.31
N SER A 270 -3.18 -18.30 -0.60
CA SER A 270 -3.89 -17.98 -1.85
C SER A 270 -5.30 -17.52 -1.55
N SER A 271 -5.77 -16.54 -2.30
CA SER A 271 -7.15 -16.06 -2.23
C SER A 271 -7.69 -15.69 -3.59
N VAL A 272 -8.99 -15.92 -3.78
CA VAL A 272 -9.75 -15.50 -4.95
C VAL A 272 -11.02 -14.81 -4.46
N GLU A 273 -11.33 -13.67 -5.04
CA GLU A 273 -12.54 -12.88 -4.74
C GLU A 273 -13.23 -12.49 -6.03
N TYR A 274 -14.55 -12.59 -6.07
CA TYR A 274 -15.39 -11.98 -7.09
C TYR A 274 -16.35 -11.00 -6.43
N THR A 275 -16.40 -9.78 -6.96
CA THR A 275 -17.28 -8.72 -6.49
C THR A 275 -18.04 -8.13 -7.66
N ARG A 276 -19.34 -8.00 -7.53
CA ARG A 276 -20.21 -7.24 -8.45
C ARG A 276 -20.98 -6.19 -7.69
N ALA A 277 -20.91 -4.96 -8.15
CA ALA A 277 -21.62 -3.82 -7.57
C ALA A 277 -22.47 -3.12 -8.63
N MET A 278 -23.59 -2.55 -8.21
CA MET A 278 -24.50 -1.74 -9.02
C MET A 278 -24.68 -0.37 -8.38
N LYS A 279 -24.71 0.67 -9.17
CA LYS A 279 -24.92 2.05 -8.68
C LYS A 279 -26.31 2.19 -8.04
N ASN A 280 -27.31 1.67 -8.70
CA ASN A 280 -28.71 1.66 -8.23
C ASN A 280 -29.34 0.29 -8.50
N PRO A 281 -29.85 -0.42 -7.48
CA PRO A 281 -30.51 -1.71 -7.67
C PRO A 281 -31.79 -1.64 -8.53
N THR A 282 -32.47 -0.50 -8.55
CA THR A 282 -33.72 -0.30 -9.33
C THR A 282 -33.44 0.14 -10.76
N SER A 283 -32.21 0.59 -11.05
CA SER A 283 -31.75 1.00 -12.39
C SER A 283 -30.34 0.41 -12.62
N PRO A 284 -30.23 -0.88 -12.98
CA PRO A 284 -28.98 -1.64 -12.94
C PRO A 284 -28.05 -1.34 -14.15
N TYR A 285 -28.31 -0.27 -14.90
CA TYR A 285 -27.54 0.09 -16.08
C TYR A 285 -26.08 0.44 -15.81
N SER A 286 -25.74 0.84 -14.59
CA SER A 286 -24.34 1.10 -14.18
C SER A 286 -23.87 0.07 -13.17
N SER A 287 -22.87 -0.72 -13.55
CA SER A 287 -22.32 -1.80 -12.73
C SER A 287 -20.81 -1.81 -12.76
N TYR A 288 -20.23 -2.38 -11.71
CA TYR A 288 -18.79 -2.66 -11.60
C TYR A 288 -18.61 -4.13 -11.23
N SER A 289 -17.63 -4.77 -11.84
CA SER A 289 -17.23 -6.14 -11.48
C SER A 289 -15.72 -6.22 -11.31
N ARG A 290 -15.29 -7.08 -10.40
CA ARG A 290 -13.87 -7.32 -10.10
C ARG A 290 -13.65 -8.78 -9.74
N THR A 291 -12.63 -9.39 -10.34
CA THR A 291 -12.06 -10.66 -9.89
C THR A 291 -10.67 -10.36 -9.34
N GLY A 292 -10.47 -10.61 -8.05
CA GLY A 292 -9.21 -10.47 -7.37
C GLY A 292 -8.56 -11.83 -7.13
N ILE A 293 -7.27 -11.95 -7.39
CA ILE A 293 -6.46 -13.14 -7.12
C ILE A 293 -5.24 -12.66 -6.36
N ALA A 294 -4.93 -13.28 -5.22
CA ALA A 294 -3.71 -12.98 -4.48
C ALA A 294 -2.98 -14.27 -4.09
N LEU A 295 -1.66 -14.22 -4.22
CA LEU A 295 -0.72 -15.26 -3.81
C LEU A 295 0.35 -14.61 -2.95
N ASN A 296 0.57 -15.14 -1.74
CA ASN A 296 1.62 -14.69 -0.84
C ASN A 296 2.44 -15.90 -0.37
N TYR A 297 3.74 -15.85 -0.62
CA TYR A 297 4.69 -16.85 -0.14
C TYR A 297 5.60 -16.23 0.90
N GLN A 298 5.78 -16.92 2.02
CA GLN A 298 6.67 -16.52 3.11
C GLN A 298 7.56 -17.68 3.54
N ASN A 299 8.83 -17.38 3.78
CA ASN A 299 9.76 -18.33 4.36
C ASN A 299 10.82 -17.62 5.20
N THR A 300 11.41 -18.34 6.15
CA THR A 300 12.54 -17.88 6.96
C THR A 300 13.71 -18.82 6.80
N PHE A 301 14.68 -18.44 5.99
CA PHE A 301 15.87 -19.23 5.70
C PHE A 301 16.90 -19.07 6.82
N ALA A 302 17.50 -20.18 7.24
CA ALA A 302 18.55 -20.23 8.26
C ALA A 302 18.20 -19.46 9.56
N LYS A 303 16.92 -19.23 9.84
CA LYS A 303 16.38 -18.45 10.99
C LYS A 303 16.84 -16.98 11.05
N VAL A 304 17.55 -16.50 10.04
CA VAL A 304 18.10 -15.12 9.98
C VAL A 304 17.65 -14.34 8.76
N LEU A 305 17.16 -14.98 7.71
CA LEU A 305 16.71 -14.33 6.50
C LEU A 305 15.22 -14.58 6.28
N ARG A 306 14.42 -13.55 6.48
CA ARG A 306 12.98 -13.59 6.16
C ARG A 306 12.78 -13.18 4.72
N PHE A 307 12.09 -14.00 3.99
CA PHE A 307 11.69 -13.75 2.61
C PHE A 307 10.17 -13.71 2.51
N ASN A 308 9.65 -12.71 1.84
CA ASN A 308 8.25 -12.61 1.48
C ASN A 308 8.13 -12.23 0.01
N PHE A 309 7.26 -12.94 -0.71
CA PHE A 309 6.94 -12.64 -2.09
C PHE A 309 5.41 -12.67 -2.26
N GLY A 310 4.87 -11.60 -2.80
CA GLY A 310 3.45 -11.44 -3.02
C GLY A 310 3.13 -11.07 -4.46
N VAL A 311 2.03 -11.61 -5.00
CA VAL A 311 1.46 -11.21 -6.28
C VAL A 311 -0.03 -11.03 -6.11
N THR A 312 -0.55 -9.91 -6.57
CA THR A 312 -1.99 -9.62 -6.57
C THR A 312 -2.42 -9.19 -7.96
N ALA A 313 -3.38 -9.87 -8.52
CA ALA A 313 -4.01 -9.51 -9.80
C ALA A 313 -5.48 -9.16 -9.56
N ASN A 314 -5.93 -8.07 -10.15
CA ASN A 314 -7.33 -7.65 -10.16
C ASN A 314 -7.75 -7.41 -11.61
N ILE A 315 -8.81 -8.07 -12.03
CA ILE A 315 -9.34 -8.02 -13.38
C ILE A 315 -10.80 -7.60 -13.28
N GLY A 316 -11.18 -6.54 -14.01
CA GLY A 316 -12.54 -6.07 -13.98
C GLY A 316 -12.75 -4.72 -14.62
N GLY A 317 -13.81 -4.06 -14.22
CA GLY A 317 -14.12 -2.74 -14.73
C GLY A 317 -15.56 -2.33 -14.51
N MET A 318 -15.88 -1.16 -15.04
CA MET A 318 -17.21 -0.57 -14.99
C MET A 318 -17.89 -0.73 -16.34
N ASN A 319 -19.17 -1.01 -16.31
CA ASN A 319 -20.05 -1.01 -17.46
C ASN A 319 -21.29 -0.16 -17.14
N THR A 320 -21.42 0.95 -17.83
CA THR A 320 -22.64 1.75 -17.86
C THR A 320 -23.28 1.58 -19.22
N GLU A 321 -24.42 0.92 -19.23
CA GLU A 321 -25.21 0.66 -20.43
C GLU A 321 -26.16 1.83 -20.70
N ASP A 322 -26.69 1.88 -21.91
CA ASP A 322 -27.73 2.82 -22.28
C ASP A 322 -28.95 2.68 -21.32
N ASP A 323 -29.38 3.80 -20.76
CA ASP A 323 -30.59 3.89 -19.94
C ASP A 323 -31.70 4.48 -20.80
N PRO A 324 -32.65 3.66 -21.25
CA PRO A 324 -33.70 4.12 -22.16
C PRO A 324 -34.62 5.18 -21.57
N ASP A 325 -34.64 5.30 -20.22
CA ASP A 325 -35.48 6.28 -19.51
C ASP A 325 -34.73 7.60 -19.25
N ALA A 326 -33.41 7.65 -19.46
CA ALA A 326 -32.60 8.83 -19.13
C ALA A 326 -31.89 9.42 -20.35
N GLN A 327 -30.95 8.68 -20.93
CA GLN A 327 -30.08 9.19 -22.01
C GLN A 327 -29.90 8.11 -23.06
N VAL A 328 -30.72 8.17 -24.08
CA VAL A 328 -30.75 7.16 -25.14
C VAL A 328 -29.45 7.16 -25.96
N GLY A 329 -28.85 5.99 -26.09
CA GLY A 329 -27.66 5.76 -26.91
C GLY A 329 -26.34 6.09 -26.21
N GLU A 330 -26.32 6.56 -24.95
CA GLU A 330 -25.08 6.82 -24.23
C GLU A 330 -24.62 5.62 -23.41
N TRP A 331 -23.32 5.33 -23.43
CA TRP A 331 -22.74 4.28 -22.63
C TRP A 331 -21.30 4.57 -22.25
N GLU A 332 -20.84 3.96 -21.16
CA GLU A 332 -19.45 4.03 -20.72
C GLU A 332 -18.95 2.66 -20.29
N LYS A 333 -17.82 2.25 -20.83
CA LYS A 333 -17.15 0.98 -20.48
C LYS A 333 -15.72 1.27 -20.04
N VAL A 334 -15.40 0.88 -18.82
CA VAL A 334 -14.06 1.06 -18.25
C VAL A 334 -13.47 -0.29 -17.93
N ARG A 335 -12.37 -0.65 -18.57
CA ARG A 335 -11.49 -1.73 -18.14
C ARG A 335 -10.60 -1.20 -17.02
N ASP A 336 -10.50 -1.90 -15.90
CA ASP A 336 -9.72 -1.51 -14.72
C ASP A 336 -8.97 -2.72 -14.17
N ASN A 337 -7.89 -3.11 -14.87
CA ASN A 337 -7.05 -4.22 -14.48
C ASN A 337 -5.82 -3.72 -13.73
N ALA A 338 -5.37 -4.49 -12.74
CA ALA A 338 -4.15 -4.19 -12.01
C ALA A 338 -3.39 -5.46 -11.65
N LEU A 339 -2.08 -5.45 -11.83
CA LEU A 339 -1.15 -6.47 -11.37
C LEU A 339 -0.14 -5.80 -10.43
N ARG A 340 0.03 -6.36 -9.25
CA ARG A 340 1.02 -5.91 -8.28
C ARG A 340 1.86 -7.09 -7.83
N ALA A 341 3.16 -6.88 -7.77
CA ALA A 341 4.11 -7.85 -7.23
C ALA A 341 5.04 -7.15 -6.26
N ASN A 342 5.34 -7.80 -5.18
CA ASN A 342 6.28 -7.31 -4.18
C ASN A 342 7.18 -8.42 -3.69
N THR A 343 8.39 -8.06 -3.32
CA THR A 343 9.31 -8.93 -2.60
C THR A 343 9.95 -8.16 -1.47
N SER A 344 10.08 -8.80 -0.33
CA SER A 344 10.84 -8.25 0.79
C SER A 344 11.79 -9.28 1.36
N LEU A 345 13.00 -8.84 1.63
CA LEU A 345 14.07 -9.59 2.27
C LEU A 345 14.49 -8.85 3.52
N LYS A 346 14.43 -9.49 4.67
CA LYS A 346 14.91 -8.93 5.92
C LYS A 346 15.99 -9.84 6.49
N TRP A 347 17.23 -9.35 6.52
CA TRP A 347 18.40 -10.10 6.94
C TRP A 347 18.86 -9.63 8.32
N LEU A 348 18.73 -10.49 9.31
CA LEU A 348 19.22 -10.27 10.65
C LEU A 348 20.71 -10.61 10.75
N LEU A 349 21.54 -9.59 10.81
CA LEU A 349 22.99 -9.74 10.97
C LEU A 349 23.38 -9.74 12.45
N ASN A 350 22.70 -8.96 13.26
CA ASN A 350 22.94 -8.77 14.70
C ASN A 350 24.43 -8.56 15.05
N LYS A 351 25.11 -7.74 14.26
CA LYS A 351 26.51 -7.37 14.50
C LYS A 351 26.60 -6.06 15.28
N PRO A 352 27.72 -5.79 15.98
CA PRO A 352 27.88 -4.53 16.71
C PRO A 352 27.70 -3.27 15.87
N TRP A 353 27.98 -3.34 14.56
CA TRP A 353 27.93 -2.24 13.63
C TRP A 353 26.68 -2.22 12.74
N ILE A 354 25.86 -3.28 12.75
CA ILE A 354 24.60 -3.36 12.01
C ILE A 354 23.68 -4.41 12.61
N THR A 355 22.41 -4.07 12.80
CA THR A 355 21.41 -5.01 13.34
C THR A 355 20.75 -5.80 12.22
N CYS A 356 20.18 -5.13 11.23
CA CYS A 356 19.54 -5.80 10.10
C CYS A 356 19.67 -4.99 8.81
N VAL A 357 19.50 -5.68 7.70
CA VAL A 357 19.37 -5.10 6.36
C VAL A 357 18.03 -5.53 5.80
N ASP A 358 17.26 -4.56 5.34
CA ASP A 358 15.98 -4.77 4.67
C ASP A 358 16.11 -4.37 3.20
N PHE A 359 15.62 -5.22 2.32
CA PHE A 359 15.48 -4.93 0.90
C PHE A 359 14.05 -5.18 0.48
N ASP A 360 13.40 -4.16 -0.05
CA ASP A 360 12.05 -4.22 -0.56
C ASP A 360 12.05 -3.82 -2.03
N ALA A 361 11.36 -4.59 -2.86
CA ALA A 361 11.13 -4.23 -4.25
C ALA A 361 9.67 -4.45 -4.62
N SER A 362 9.14 -3.61 -5.48
CA SER A 362 7.75 -3.70 -5.93
C SER A 362 7.58 -3.28 -7.38
N LEU A 363 6.58 -3.88 -8.00
CA LEU A 363 6.09 -3.60 -9.34
C LEU A 363 4.57 -3.43 -9.28
N SER A 364 4.07 -2.38 -9.86
CA SER A 364 2.63 -2.18 -10.08
C SER A 364 2.37 -1.85 -11.55
N TYR A 365 1.50 -2.61 -12.16
CA TYR A 365 1.00 -2.37 -13.52
C TYR A 365 -0.50 -2.19 -13.46
N ALA A 366 -1.01 -1.09 -13.99
CA ALA A 366 -2.44 -0.81 -14.10
C ALA A 366 -2.80 -0.58 -15.57
N ASP A 367 -3.70 -1.41 -16.10
CA ASP A 367 -4.23 -1.32 -17.46
C ASP A 367 -5.68 -0.82 -17.39
N LYS A 368 -5.85 0.43 -17.72
CA LYS A 368 -7.15 1.12 -17.71
C LYS A 368 -7.48 1.64 -19.11
N LEU A 369 -8.68 1.29 -19.56
CA LEU A 369 -9.23 1.81 -20.82
C LEU A 369 -10.67 2.27 -20.58
N ALA A 370 -10.89 3.57 -20.59
CA ALA A 370 -12.24 4.15 -20.56
C ALA A 370 -12.70 4.41 -22.00
N ARG A 371 -13.87 3.91 -22.33
CA ARG A 371 -14.58 4.19 -23.60
C ARG A 371 -15.90 4.85 -23.25
N ARG A 372 -16.07 6.09 -23.64
CA ARG A 372 -17.28 6.86 -23.37
C ARG A 372 -17.92 7.27 -24.68
N HIS A 373 -19.14 6.81 -24.89
CA HIS A 373 -19.97 7.15 -26.04
C HIS A 373 -21.03 8.14 -25.58
N THR A 374 -20.98 9.35 -26.10
CA THR A 374 -21.83 10.44 -25.64
C THR A 374 -22.50 11.16 -26.80
N TYR A 375 -23.70 11.62 -26.55
CA TYR A 375 -24.45 12.47 -27.45
C TYR A 375 -23.91 13.91 -27.39
N GLN A 376 -23.70 14.48 -28.56
CA GLN A 376 -23.28 15.87 -28.71
C GLN A 376 -24.39 16.62 -29.42
N SER A 377 -24.74 17.78 -28.91
CA SER A 377 -25.72 18.68 -29.49
C SER A 377 -25.13 20.09 -29.57
N SER A 378 -25.17 20.65 -30.75
CA SER A 378 -24.79 22.03 -31.03
C SER A 378 -26.00 22.81 -31.50
N ALA A 379 -26.03 24.11 -31.32
CA ALA A 379 -27.11 24.97 -31.86
C ALA A 379 -27.10 25.06 -33.40
N THR A 380 -25.96 24.80 -33.98
CA THR A 380 -25.76 24.88 -35.44
C THR A 380 -24.80 23.79 -35.90
N GLU A 381 -24.83 23.46 -37.17
CA GLU A 381 -23.81 22.64 -37.82
C GLU A 381 -22.45 23.28 -37.64
N THR A 382 -21.44 22.47 -37.36
CA THR A 382 -20.06 22.92 -37.12
C THR A 382 -19.12 22.25 -38.13
N PRO A 383 -18.08 22.93 -38.62
CA PRO A 383 -17.12 22.31 -39.51
C PRO A 383 -16.24 21.33 -38.74
N ALA A 384 -16.03 20.13 -39.30
CA ALA A 384 -15.01 19.21 -38.83
C ALA A 384 -13.64 19.75 -39.23
N VAL A 385 -12.91 20.28 -38.25
CA VAL A 385 -11.62 20.91 -38.51
C VAL A 385 -10.48 20.05 -37.94
N HIS A 386 -9.66 19.53 -38.84
CA HIS A 386 -8.39 18.88 -38.53
C HIS A 386 -7.23 19.60 -39.19
N ALA A 387 -7.21 20.93 -39.09
CA ALA A 387 -6.13 21.72 -39.65
C ALA A 387 -4.84 21.56 -38.80
N GLU A 388 -3.76 21.11 -39.41
CA GLU A 388 -2.43 21.06 -38.78
C GLU A 388 -1.67 22.39 -38.92
N SER A 389 -2.17 23.31 -39.73
CA SER A 389 -1.59 24.62 -39.99
C SER A 389 -2.68 25.67 -40.20
N GLU A 390 -2.34 26.96 -40.06
CA GLU A 390 -3.24 28.03 -40.42
C GLU A 390 -3.47 28.10 -41.94
N GLY A 391 -4.71 28.32 -42.39
CA GLY A 391 -5.07 28.42 -43.77
C GLY A 391 -6.57 28.28 -44.02
N TYR A 392 -6.94 28.27 -45.29
CA TYR A 392 -8.30 27.96 -45.73
C TYR A 392 -8.40 26.48 -46.12
N TYR A 393 -9.39 25.80 -45.57
CA TYR A 393 -9.61 24.39 -45.77
C TYR A 393 -11.04 24.14 -46.25
N ILE A 394 -11.22 23.10 -47.06
CA ILE A 394 -12.55 22.55 -47.29
C ILE A 394 -12.88 21.70 -46.09
N ALA A 395 -13.92 22.08 -45.35
CA ALA A 395 -14.38 21.36 -44.17
C ALA A 395 -15.66 20.57 -44.51
N GLU A 396 -15.73 19.38 -43.93
CA GLU A 396 -16.99 18.63 -43.90
C GLU A 396 -17.83 19.21 -42.74
N MET A 397 -19.10 19.48 -43.00
CA MET A 397 -20.00 19.97 -41.97
C MET A 397 -20.56 18.80 -41.16
N LEU A 398 -20.35 18.84 -39.86
CA LEU A 398 -20.94 17.92 -38.92
C LEU A 398 -22.40 18.31 -38.66
N PRO A 399 -23.33 17.35 -38.60
CA PRO A 399 -24.71 17.64 -38.22
C PRO A 399 -24.77 18.29 -36.84
N ALA A 400 -25.83 19.05 -36.56
CA ALA A 400 -26.04 19.68 -35.27
C ALA A 400 -26.06 18.68 -34.09
N THR A 401 -26.36 17.43 -34.39
CA THR A 401 -26.41 16.35 -33.39
C THR A 401 -25.68 15.11 -33.91
N PHE A 402 -24.79 14.56 -33.07
CA PHE A 402 -24.07 13.34 -33.40
C PHE A 402 -23.58 12.63 -32.12
N TYR A 403 -23.19 11.37 -32.26
CA TYR A 403 -22.53 10.64 -31.18
C TYR A 403 -21.02 10.61 -31.41
N THR A 404 -20.29 10.80 -30.31
CA THR A 404 -18.83 10.66 -30.35
C THR A 404 -18.35 9.63 -29.32
N THR A 405 -17.29 8.90 -29.67
CA THR A 405 -16.67 7.91 -28.77
C THR A 405 -15.27 8.37 -28.42
N ARG A 406 -15.11 8.79 -27.18
CA ARG A 406 -13.83 9.17 -26.58
C ARG A 406 -13.23 7.97 -25.88
N ASN A 407 -11.96 7.69 -26.15
CA ASN A 407 -11.18 6.64 -25.53
C ASN A 407 -10.05 7.28 -24.72
N ILE A 408 -9.79 6.74 -23.53
CA ILE A 408 -8.62 7.10 -22.71
C ILE A 408 -7.94 5.79 -22.34
N ASP A 409 -6.80 5.51 -22.97
CA ASP A 409 -5.98 4.32 -22.71
C ASP A 409 -4.79 4.70 -21.83
N SER A 410 -4.74 4.13 -20.62
CA SER A 410 -3.72 4.40 -19.62
C SER A 410 -3.15 3.09 -19.10
N LYS A 411 -1.86 2.86 -19.34
CA LYS A 411 -1.12 1.68 -18.89
C LYS A 411 0.02 2.13 -18.00
N GLN A 412 -0.31 2.37 -16.73
CA GLN A 412 0.64 2.86 -15.74
C GLN A 412 1.56 1.73 -15.27
N LEU A 413 2.84 2.04 -15.15
CA LEU A 413 3.87 1.13 -14.72
C LEU A 413 4.74 1.82 -13.67
N ASP A 414 4.71 1.28 -12.45
CA ASP A 414 5.43 1.81 -11.31
C ASP A 414 6.40 0.75 -10.77
N TYR A 415 7.65 1.13 -10.58
CA TYR A 415 8.69 0.30 -9.96
C TYR A 415 9.20 1.00 -8.72
N ALA A 416 9.49 0.24 -7.69
CA ALA A 416 10.18 0.74 -6.52
C ALA A 416 11.17 -0.30 -6.00
N ALA A 417 12.30 0.18 -5.52
CA ALA A 417 13.25 -0.60 -4.74
C ALA A 417 13.75 0.25 -3.58
N ASN A 418 13.85 -0.34 -2.41
CA ASN A 418 14.33 0.28 -1.19
C ASN A 418 15.33 -0.65 -0.51
N LEU A 419 16.49 -0.11 -0.16
CA LEU A 419 17.49 -0.80 0.63
C LEU A 419 17.71 0.00 1.90
N LYS A 420 17.57 -0.65 3.05
CA LYS A 420 17.66 -0.02 4.35
C LYS A 420 18.55 -0.86 5.28
N ALA A 421 19.47 -0.21 5.94
CA ALA A 421 20.24 -0.77 7.03
C ALA A 421 19.78 -0.12 8.34
N THR A 422 19.50 -0.95 9.32
CA THR A 422 19.05 -0.52 10.64
C THR A 422 20.08 -0.90 11.67
N TRP A 423 20.33 0.03 12.55
CA TRP A 423 21.30 -0.12 13.61
C TRP A 423 20.71 0.30 14.95
N VAL A 424 20.48 -0.68 15.81
CA VAL A 424 19.88 -0.45 17.12
C VAL A 424 20.94 -0.57 18.20
N ARG A 425 20.97 0.41 19.09
CA ARG A 425 21.86 0.47 20.25
C ARG A 425 21.12 0.93 21.48
N SER A 426 21.64 0.53 22.63
CA SER A 426 21.20 1.03 23.93
C SER A 426 22.41 1.51 24.72
N TRP A 427 22.31 2.71 25.28
CA TRP A 427 23.30 3.29 26.20
C TRP A 427 22.63 3.46 27.56
N GLY A 428 22.86 2.53 28.48
CA GLY A 428 22.07 2.45 29.68
C GLY A 428 20.60 2.28 29.37
N ASP A 429 19.77 3.22 29.79
CA ASP A 429 18.32 3.20 29.55
C ASP A 429 17.91 3.93 28.28
N VAL A 430 18.84 4.58 27.57
CA VAL A 430 18.56 5.29 26.32
C VAL A 430 18.67 4.32 25.13
N HIS A 431 17.64 4.25 24.32
CA HIS A 431 17.61 3.43 23.11
C HIS A 431 17.76 4.30 21.87
N SER A 432 18.70 3.93 21.00
CA SER A 432 18.97 4.56 19.72
C SER A 432 18.62 3.59 18.59
N ASN A 433 17.89 4.08 17.61
CA ASN A 433 17.56 3.36 16.40
C ASN A 433 17.93 4.22 15.18
N ALA A 434 19.12 3.95 14.63
CA ALA A 434 19.61 4.60 13.43
C ALA A 434 19.21 3.81 12.19
N LYS A 435 18.72 4.52 11.17
CA LYS A 435 18.39 3.94 9.88
C LYS A 435 19.09 4.74 8.79
N ILE A 436 19.73 4.03 7.86
CA ILE A 436 20.24 4.60 6.62
C ILE A 436 19.66 3.83 5.46
N GLY A 437 19.22 4.51 4.44
CA GLY A 437 18.65 3.82 3.31
C GLY A 437 18.74 4.60 2.01
N ALA A 438 18.55 3.86 0.93
CA ALA A 438 18.45 4.38 -0.41
C ALA A 438 17.19 3.83 -1.08
N SER A 439 16.47 4.67 -1.78
CA SER A 439 15.27 4.26 -2.50
C SER A 439 15.32 4.73 -3.95
N TRP A 440 14.88 3.87 -4.83
CA TRP A 440 14.65 4.18 -6.24
C TRP A 440 13.18 3.95 -6.56
N ARG A 441 12.58 4.90 -7.25
CA ARG A 441 11.23 4.79 -7.80
C ARG A 441 11.23 5.24 -9.23
N ALA A 442 10.55 4.49 -10.09
CA ALA A 442 10.32 4.87 -11.46
C ALA A 442 8.83 4.72 -11.77
N ASN A 443 8.28 5.72 -12.43
CA ASN A 443 6.91 5.68 -12.90
C ASN A 443 6.81 6.13 -14.35
N GLY A 444 5.90 5.54 -15.08
CA GLY A 444 5.64 5.85 -16.47
C GLY A 444 4.27 5.36 -16.90
N ASN A 445 3.88 5.72 -18.09
CA ASN A 445 2.65 5.28 -18.69
C ASN A 445 2.92 4.93 -20.17
N VAL A 446 2.52 3.72 -20.57
CA VAL A 446 2.73 3.21 -21.93
C VAL A 446 1.42 3.10 -22.73
N GLY A 447 0.36 3.77 -22.24
CA GLY A 447 -0.92 3.84 -22.92
C GLY A 447 -0.92 4.81 -24.11
N GLU A 448 -1.92 4.65 -24.97
CA GLU A 448 -2.12 5.51 -26.12
C GLU A 448 -2.64 6.93 -25.76
N GLY A 449 -3.04 7.12 -24.48
CA GLY A 449 -3.58 8.40 -24.04
C GLY A 449 -5.02 8.58 -24.46
N GLU A 450 -5.39 9.84 -24.69
CA GLU A 450 -6.74 10.21 -25.13
C GLU A 450 -6.82 10.23 -26.65
N TYR A 451 -7.81 9.56 -27.19
CA TYR A 451 -8.12 9.56 -28.61
C TYR A 451 -9.61 9.34 -28.88
N TYR A 452 -10.07 9.81 -30.03
CA TYR A 452 -11.44 9.64 -30.49
C TYR A 452 -11.52 8.54 -31.55
N ALA A 453 -12.57 7.71 -31.48
CA ALA A 453 -12.76 6.62 -32.44
C ALA A 453 -12.93 7.14 -33.87
N ALA A 454 -13.59 8.29 -34.03
CA ALA A 454 -13.68 9.04 -35.28
C ALA A 454 -13.04 10.43 -35.04
N PRO A 455 -11.80 10.66 -35.49
CA PRO A 455 -11.11 11.93 -35.31
C PRO A 455 -11.87 13.17 -35.79
N PRO A 456 -12.65 13.13 -36.90
CA PRO A 456 -13.46 14.27 -37.32
C PRO A 456 -14.52 14.72 -36.32
N LEU A 457 -14.93 13.83 -35.39
CA LEU A 457 -15.91 14.10 -34.35
C LEU A 457 -15.27 14.54 -33.01
N ALA A 458 -13.97 14.76 -32.99
CA ALA A 458 -13.28 15.28 -31.84
C ALA A 458 -13.57 16.79 -31.64
N PRO A 459 -13.57 17.29 -30.41
CA PRO A 459 -13.73 18.72 -30.13
C PRO A 459 -12.62 19.57 -30.77
N ASP A 460 -12.95 20.82 -31.04
CA ASP A 460 -11.98 21.81 -31.52
C ASP A 460 -10.77 21.88 -30.58
N GLY A 461 -9.59 21.98 -31.16
CA GLY A 461 -8.36 22.03 -30.39
C GLY A 461 -7.87 20.70 -29.82
N TYR A 462 -8.59 19.58 -30.06
CA TYR A 462 -8.10 18.26 -29.70
C TYR A 462 -6.73 17.97 -30.33
N ARG A 463 -5.81 17.45 -29.53
CA ARG A 463 -4.48 17.06 -29.95
C ARG A 463 -4.17 15.69 -29.35
N PRO A 464 -4.07 14.63 -30.15
CA PRO A 464 -3.71 13.31 -29.67
C PRO A 464 -2.29 13.37 -29.06
N ARG A 465 -2.18 12.90 -27.84
CA ARG A 465 -0.89 12.82 -27.12
C ARG A 465 -0.79 11.47 -26.44
N PRO A 466 -0.08 10.51 -27.04
CA PRO A 466 0.15 9.24 -26.40
C PRO A 466 1.01 9.43 -25.14
N TYR A 467 0.68 8.70 -24.08
CA TYR A 467 1.44 8.75 -22.83
C TYR A 467 2.87 8.24 -23.00
N THR A 468 3.14 7.46 -24.05
CA THR A 468 4.50 7.01 -24.42
C THR A 468 5.45 8.15 -24.76
N ASP A 469 4.94 9.33 -25.11
CA ASP A 469 5.78 10.52 -25.36
C ASP A 469 6.29 11.14 -24.06
N ILE A 470 5.69 10.78 -22.93
CA ILE A 470 6.13 11.22 -21.60
C ILE A 470 7.22 10.28 -21.11
N PRO A 471 8.45 10.76 -20.89
CA PRO A 471 9.54 9.91 -20.43
C PRO A 471 9.27 9.39 -19.00
N TYR A 472 9.77 8.19 -18.70
CA TYR A 472 9.72 7.67 -17.34
C TYR A 472 10.40 8.62 -16.36
N MET A 473 9.72 8.87 -15.25
CA MET A 473 10.25 9.69 -14.16
C MET A 473 10.95 8.79 -13.14
N HIS A 474 12.26 8.91 -13.04
CA HIS A 474 13.06 8.19 -12.05
C HIS A 474 13.36 9.10 -10.87
N ASN A 475 13.14 8.63 -9.67
CA ASN A 475 13.45 9.31 -8.43
C ASN A 475 14.42 8.48 -7.61
N LEU A 476 15.63 8.98 -7.39
CA LEU A 476 16.58 8.42 -6.45
C LEU A 476 16.53 9.23 -5.16
N ALA A 477 16.51 8.57 -4.03
CA ALA A 477 16.62 9.23 -2.75
C ALA A 477 17.51 8.43 -1.79
N ALA A 478 18.24 9.16 -0.95
CA ALA A 478 18.94 8.62 0.19
C ALA A 478 18.41 9.30 1.45
N TYR A 479 18.35 8.56 2.54
CA TYR A 479 17.86 9.06 3.81
C TYR A 479 18.67 8.52 4.98
N LEU A 480 18.68 9.32 6.03
CA LEU A 480 19.23 8.99 7.34
C LEU A 480 18.19 9.41 8.37
N GLU A 481 17.90 8.53 9.31
CA GLU A 481 16.99 8.80 10.41
C GLU A 481 17.57 8.24 11.70
N GLU A 482 17.49 9.00 12.76
CA GLU A 482 17.83 8.61 14.11
C GLU A 482 16.63 8.81 15.02
N THR A 483 16.29 7.79 15.79
CA THR A 483 15.26 7.85 16.81
C THR A 483 15.88 7.50 18.17
N LEU A 484 15.87 8.46 19.07
CA LEU A 484 16.31 8.29 20.47
C LEU A 484 15.08 8.14 21.36
N THR A 485 15.05 7.09 22.17
CA THR A 485 14.03 6.88 23.20
C THR A 485 14.68 6.95 24.56
N VAL A 486 14.29 7.94 25.36
CA VAL A 486 14.79 8.18 26.72
C VAL A 486 13.65 7.90 27.70
N PRO A 487 13.74 6.88 28.56
CA PRO A 487 12.75 6.65 29.60
C PRO A 487 12.84 7.73 30.67
N LEU A 488 11.71 8.30 31.08
CA LEU A 488 11.56 9.31 32.11
C LEU A 488 10.57 8.80 33.16
N GLY A 489 11.01 7.87 33.99
CA GLY A 489 10.14 7.23 35.00
C GLY A 489 9.04 6.37 34.34
N THR A 490 7.78 6.76 34.52
CA THR A 490 6.61 6.06 33.92
C THR A 490 6.34 6.43 32.48
N THR A 491 7.02 7.45 31.95
CA THR A 491 6.85 7.95 30.59
C THR A 491 8.15 7.80 29.79
N SER A 492 8.10 7.96 28.47
CA SER A 492 9.28 7.99 27.63
C SER A 492 9.27 9.19 26.70
N LEU A 493 10.43 9.81 26.54
CA LEU A 493 10.65 10.87 25.56
C LEU A 493 11.24 10.25 24.30
N GLN A 494 10.59 10.46 23.18
CA GLN A 494 11.12 10.08 21.87
C GLN A 494 11.53 11.33 21.07
N LEU A 495 12.75 11.31 20.57
CA LEU A 495 13.30 12.33 19.69
C LEU A 495 13.63 11.67 18.36
N MET A 496 13.02 12.14 17.29
CA MET A 496 13.31 11.66 15.94
C MET A 496 13.86 12.80 15.09
N ALA A 497 14.98 12.56 14.44
CA ALA A 497 15.56 13.45 13.46
C ALA A 497 15.87 12.67 12.19
N GLY A 498 15.48 13.22 11.06
CA GLY A 498 15.69 12.57 9.77
C GLY A 498 16.01 13.57 8.66
N VAL A 499 16.83 13.14 7.72
CA VAL A 499 17.18 13.90 6.51
C VAL A 499 16.97 13.00 5.31
N ARG A 500 16.32 13.54 4.27
CA ARG A 500 16.14 12.88 3.00
C ARG A 500 16.62 13.78 1.87
N ALA A 501 17.52 13.28 1.05
CA ALA A 501 17.93 13.91 -0.20
C ALA A 501 17.26 13.17 -1.36
N LYS A 502 16.62 13.90 -2.27
CA LYS A 502 15.95 13.35 -3.45
C LYS A 502 16.53 13.97 -4.72
N ARG A 503 16.79 13.16 -5.71
CA ARG A 503 17.21 13.60 -7.05
C ARG A 503 16.29 12.99 -8.10
N PRO A 504 15.44 13.78 -8.76
CA PRO A 504 14.71 13.32 -9.92
C PRO A 504 15.69 13.18 -11.11
N LEU A 505 15.58 12.10 -11.84
CA LEU A 505 16.32 11.82 -13.06
C LEU A 505 15.31 11.71 -14.20
N SER A 506 14.80 12.84 -14.68
CA SER A 506 14.08 12.88 -15.92
C SER A 506 15.07 13.20 -17.05
N ARG A 507 15.27 12.30 -17.99
CA ARG A 507 15.81 12.70 -19.30
C ARG A 507 14.66 13.42 -20.00
N ILE A 508 14.62 14.73 -19.86
CA ILE A 508 13.88 15.57 -20.80
C ILE A 508 14.64 15.38 -22.13
N ARG A 509 14.24 14.40 -22.94
CA ARG A 509 14.52 14.48 -24.36
C ARG A 509 13.81 15.74 -24.80
N SER A 510 14.58 16.76 -25.24
CA SER A 510 14.02 17.90 -25.93
C SER A 510 12.90 17.38 -26.85
N MET A 511 11.67 17.85 -26.64
CA MET A 511 10.56 17.60 -27.54
C MET A 511 11.05 17.99 -28.94
N ARG A 512 11.54 17.04 -29.72
CA ARG A 512 11.62 17.20 -31.15
C ARG A 512 10.16 17.13 -31.59
N ILE A 513 9.59 18.31 -31.83
CA ILE A 513 8.40 18.42 -32.65
C ILE A 513 8.77 17.75 -33.97
N ARG A 514 8.42 16.48 -34.12
CA ARG A 514 8.47 15.80 -35.41
C ARG A 514 7.37 16.47 -36.23
N ARG A 515 7.78 17.45 -37.04
CA ARG A 515 6.99 17.86 -38.18
C ARG A 515 6.89 16.62 -39.09
N VAL A 516 5.79 15.90 -38.96
CA VAL A 516 5.44 14.82 -39.90
C VAL A 516 4.91 15.53 -41.13
N PHE A 517 5.83 15.98 -41.96
CA PHE A 517 5.48 16.24 -43.35
C PHE A 517 5.29 14.87 -44.01
N ARG A 518 4.08 14.37 -44.12
CA ARG A 518 3.73 13.42 -45.17
C ARG A 518 3.46 14.26 -46.38
N ARG A 519 4.38 14.18 -47.36
CA ARG A 519 4.10 14.57 -48.75
C ARG A 519 2.96 13.68 -49.23
N ALA A 520 1.94 14.33 -49.83
CA ALA A 520 0.88 13.71 -50.59
C ALA A 520 1.44 12.88 -51.74
#